data_ef3bc4517cc2f0d1e537ed4fa5b079ca
#
_entry.id   ef3bc4517cc2f0d1e537ed4fa5b079ca
#
_cell.length_a   1.000
_cell.length_b   1.000
_cell.length_c   1.000
_cell.angle_alpha   90.00
_cell.angle_beta   90.00
_cell.angle_gamma   90.00
#
_symmetry.space_group_name_H-M   'P 1'
#
loop_
_entity.id
_entity.type
_entity.pdbx_description
1 polymer ?
#
loop_
_entity_poly.entity_id
_entity_poly.type
_entity_poly.pdbx_seq_one_letter_code
_entity_poly.pdbx_strand_id
1 'polypeptide(L)'
;LGKTGYKAKIFSLGGQATLEEPGRDDEANAIINRAIDLGVNYIDTSRVYGRGVSETYIGRVMKTRRKEVFLASKTRDRSYDGSMRSLDESLKALQTDHLDLWQLHNIRTQEDLDQIFAKDGAIKALEKARDEKKVRFVGITGHKDPFILRKGIEQYPFDSILMALNAADKHRSSFIDNLLPVAVEKKMSIIGMKVPARGKIFREGGITTMKQAMSYVLTLPVSSIIVGISNVKELEENIRIAREFRPLTDAQMKELEELTKPYFADASFFKESW
;
A
#
# COMPACT_ATOMS: atom_id res chain seq x y z
N LEU A 1 8.04 -10.69 -2.05
CA LEU A 1 6.98 -10.37 -1.09
C LEU A 1 6.93 -11.45 0.00
N GLY A 2 7.78 -11.32 1.05
CA GLY A 2 7.77 -12.19 2.24
C GLY A 2 7.51 -13.67 1.93
N LYS A 3 6.65 -14.29 2.72
CA LYS A 3 6.26 -15.72 2.57
C LYS A 3 5.40 -16.03 1.33
N THR A 4 4.97 -15.04 0.55
CA THR A 4 4.23 -15.30 -0.72
C THR A 4 5.12 -15.89 -1.82
N GLY A 5 6.43 -15.75 -1.71
CA GLY A 5 7.40 -16.19 -2.73
C GLY A 5 7.43 -15.34 -4.01
N TYR A 6 6.54 -14.34 -4.14
CA TYR A 6 6.54 -13.47 -5.32
C TYR A 6 7.69 -12.46 -5.28
N LYS A 7 8.39 -12.30 -6.40
CA LYS A 7 9.51 -11.37 -6.57
C LYS A 7 9.02 -10.01 -7.08
N ALA A 8 8.41 -9.20 -6.20
CA ALA A 8 8.06 -7.83 -6.54
C ALA A 8 9.31 -6.95 -6.71
N LYS A 9 9.19 -5.92 -7.54
CA LYS A 9 10.18 -4.82 -7.57
C LYS A 9 10.05 -4.00 -6.30
N ILE A 10 11.11 -3.29 -5.92
CA ILE A 10 11.11 -2.45 -4.70
C ILE A 10 10.24 -1.20 -4.81
N PHE A 11 9.87 -0.80 -6.03
CA PHE A 11 8.87 0.23 -6.35
C PHE A 11 7.65 -0.40 -7.01
N SER A 12 6.46 -0.03 -6.56
CA SER A 12 5.17 -0.51 -7.03
C SER A 12 4.22 0.65 -7.29
N LEU A 13 3.28 0.46 -8.21
CA LEU A 13 2.32 1.49 -8.58
C LEU A 13 1.14 1.51 -7.61
N GLY A 14 0.87 2.68 -6.99
CA GLY A 14 -0.30 2.93 -6.17
C GLY A 14 -1.47 3.46 -7.00
N GLY A 15 -2.67 2.98 -6.71
CA GLY A 15 -3.91 3.33 -7.40
C GLY A 15 -4.54 4.67 -7.03
N GLN A 16 -3.82 5.55 -6.31
CA GLN A 16 -4.25 6.90 -6.00
C GLN A 16 -3.62 7.94 -6.95
N ALA A 17 -3.79 9.23 -6.67
CA ALA A 17 -3.44 10.35 -7.53
C ALA A 17 -4.22 10.30 -8.86
N THR A 18 -3.59 10.43 -10.02
CA THR A 18 -4.30 10.44 -11.31
C THR A 18 -5.19 9.22 -11.52
N LEU A 19 -4.81 8.05 -10.98
CA LEU A 19 -5.59 6.83 -11.15
C LEU A 19 -6.93 6.84 -10.39
N GLU A 20 -7.13 7.71 -9.40
CA GLU A 20 -8.41 7.83 -8.68
C GLU A 20 -9.26 9.03 -9.13
N GLU A 21 -8.78 9.84 -10.08
CA GLU A 21 -9.46 11.03 -10.58
C GLU A 21 -10.34 10.71 -11.80
N PRO A 22 -11.65 10.97 -11.74
CA PRO A 22 -12.53 10.78 -12.90
C PRO A 22 -12.11 11.66 -14.10
N GLY A 23 -12.25 11.11 -15.32
CA GLY A 23 -11.97 11.85 -16.57
C GLY A 23 -10.48 11.93 -16.94
N ARG A 24 -9.62 11.12 -16.27
CA ARG A 24 -8.17 11.06 -16.57
C ARG A 24 -7.80 9.72 -17.26
N ASP A 25 -8.67 9.24 -18.13
CA ASP A 25 -8.56 7.93 -18.76
C ASP A 25 -7.24 7.73 -19.51
N ASP A 26 -6.87 8.67 -20.36
CA ASP A 26 -5.68 8.59 -21.21
C ASP A 26 -4.40 8.66 -20.38
N GLU A 27 -4.32 9.56 -19.42
CA GLU A 27 -3.16 9.69 -18.54
C GLU A 27 -3.01 8.47 -17.62
N ALA A 28 -4.11 7.99 -17.05
CA ALA A 28 -4.10 6.79 -16.22
C ALA A 28 -3.63 5.58 -17.02
N ASN A 29 -4.15 5.40 -18.24
CA ASN A 29 -3.75 4.34 -19.15
C ASN A 29 -2.26 4.45 -19.53
N ALA A 30 -1.77 5.65 -19.83
CA ALA A 30 -0.37 5.89 -20.12
C ALA A 30 0.54 5.54 -18.92
N ILE A 31 0.17 5.97 -17.70
CA ILE A 31 0.92 5.68 -16.46
C ILE A 31 0.98 4.17 -16.22
N ILE A 32 -0.14 3.44 -16.30
CA ILE A 32 -0.19 2.01 -15.98
C ILE A 32 0.63 1.22 -16.99
N ASN A 33 0.45 1.46 -18.28
CA ASN A 33 1.22 0.77 -19.32
C ASN A 33 2.71 1.06 -19.20
N ARG A 34 3.08 2.35 -19.02
CA ARG A 34 4.49 2.72 -18.87
C ARG A 34 5.13 2.10 -17.63
N ALA A 35 4.39 2.01 -16.53
CA ALA A 35 4.89 1.34 -15.32
C ALA A 35 5.25 -0.13 -15.60
N ILE A 36 4.35 -0.86 -16.27
CA ILE A 36 4.59 -2.26 -16.61
C ILE A 36 5.75 -2.39 -17.61
N ASP A 37 5.83 -1.54 -18.63
CA ASP A 37 6.93 -1.53 -19.62
C ASP A 37 8.29 -1.28 -18.96
N LEU A 38 8.32 -0.48 -17.91
CA LEU A 38 9.53 -0.24 -17.11
C LEU A 38 9.80 -1.33 -16.06
N GLY A 39 8.99 -2.39 -16.04
CA GLY A 39 9.20 -3.57 -15.21
C GLY A 39 8.56 -3.49 -13.82
N VAL A 40 7.68 -2.51 -13.55
CA VAL A 40 6.82 -2.54 -12.36
C VAL A 40 5.89 -3.74 -12.47
N ASN A 41 5.94 -4.61 -11.49
CA ASN A 41 5.20 -5.88 -11.51
C ASN A 41 4.27 -6.06 -10.29
N TYR A 42 4.00 -4.98 -9.56
CA TYR A 42 2.99 -4.96 -8.50
C TYR A 42 2.17 -3.66 -8.59
N ILE A 43 0.86 -3.80 -8.66
CA ILE A 43 -0.10 -2.70 -8.69
C ILE A 43 -1.06 -2.87 -7.52
N ASP A 44 -1.20 -1.81 -6.71
CA ASP A 44 -2.08 -1.78 -5.54
C ASP A 44 -3.21 -0.78 -5.75
N THR A 45 -4.45 -1.22 -5.63
CA THR A 45 -5.63 -0.37 -5.73
C THR A 45 -6.63 -0.66 -4.60
N SER A 46 -7.80 -0.07 -4.68
CA SER A 46 -8.92 -0.30 -3.76
C SER A 46 -10.24 0.14 -4.38
N ARG A 47 -11.32 -0.58 -4.05
CA ARG A 47 -12.69 -0.23 -4.43
C ARG A 47 -13.08 1.20 -4.08
N VAL A 48 -12.54 1.76 -2.99
CA VAL A 48 -12.87 3.12 -2.54
C VAL A 48 -12.09 4.23 -3.26
N TYR A 49 -11.02 3.91 -4.00
CA TYR A 49 -10.24 4.92 -4.71
C TYR A 49 -11.01 5.48 -5.89
N GLY A 50 -11.32 6.78 -5.82
CA GLY A 50 -12.19 7.43 -6.81
C GLY A 50 -13.56 6.76 -6.95
N ARG A 51 -14.08 6.10 -5.89
CA ARG A 51 -15.33 5.31 -5.92
C ARG A 51 -15.34 4.24 -7.02
N GLY A 52 -14.18 3.58 -7.21
CA GLY A 52 -13.99 2.52 -8.19
C GLY A 52 -13.38 2.97 -9.53
N VAL A 53 -13.11 4.25 -9.70
CA VAL A 53 -12.42 4.79 -10.90
C VAL A 53 -11.05 4.13 -11.07
N SER A 54 -10.27 4.04 -9.99
CA SER A 54 -8.95 3.41 -10.01
C SER A 54 -9.00 1.96 -10.51
N GLU A 55 -9.90 1.15 -9.97
CA GLU A 55 -10.06 -0.23 -10.43
C GLU A 55 -10.51 -0.30 -11.90
N THR A 56 -11.34 0.61 -12.35
CA THR A 56 -11.81 0.67 -13.74
C THR A 56 -10.66 0.98 -14.70
N TYR A 57 -9.81 1.97 -14.39
CA TYR A 57 -8.65 2.30 -15.23
C TYR A 57 -7.64 1.14 -15.28
N ILE A 58 -7.32 0.56 -14.13
CA ILE A 58 -6.43 -0.59 -14.06
C ILE A 58 -7.03 -1.77 -14.83
N GLY A 59 -8.33 -2.03 -14.70
CA GLY A 59 -9.03 -3.13 -15.38
C GLY A 59 -8.94 -3.07 -16.91
N ARG A 60 -8.97 -1.88 -17.49
CA ARG A 60 -8.78 -1.72 -18.96
C ARG A 60 -7.44 -2.28 -19.43
N VAL A 61 -6.37 -2.04 -18.66
CA VAL A 61 -5.03 -2.55 -18.95
C VAL A 61 -4.93 -4.05 -18.60
N MET A 62 -5.55 -4.47 -17.50
CA MET A 62 -5.54 -5.88 -17.09
C MET A 62 -6.21 -6.81 -18.10
N LYS A 63 -7.13 -6.33 -18.92
CA LYS A 63 -7.73 -7.09 -20.01
C LYS A 63 -6.69 -7.78 -20.91
N THR A 64 -5.54 -7.17 -21.08
CA THR A 64 -4.46 -7.69 -21.95
C THR A 64 -3.16 -8.00 -21.20
N ARG A 65 -2.92 -7.38 -20.05
CA ARG A 65 -1.63 -7.43 -19.33
C ARG A 65 -1.70 -8.05 -17.92
N ARG A 66 -2.81 -8.73 -17.58
CA ARG A 66 -3.03 -9.31 -16.24
C ARG A 66 -1.88 -10.19 -15.74
N LYS A 67 -1.26 -10.96 -16.63
CA LYS A 67 -0.20 -11.92 -16.29
C LYS A 67 1.15 -11.26 -15.96
N GLU A 68 1.32 -9.99 -16.26
CA GLU A 68 2.57 -9.26 -16.04
C GLU A 68 2.67 -8.67 -14.64
N VAL A 69 1.56 -8.63 -13.88
CA VAL A 69 1.51 -7.96 -12.59
C VAL A 69 0.93 -8.82 -11.48
N PHE A 70 1.41 -8.59 -10.27
CA PHE A 70 0.79 -8.98 -9.03
C PHE A 70 -0.22 -7.91 -8.65
N LEU A 71 -1.50 -8.24 -8.72
CA LEU A 71 -2.60 -7.29 -8.58
C LEU A 71 -3.22 -7.37 -7.19
N ALA A 72 -3.26 -6.24 -6.48
CA ALA A 72 -3.84 -6.13 -5.16
C ALA A 72 -5.02 -5.15 -5.13
N SER A 73 -6.10 -5.53 -4.44
CA SER A 73 -7.18 -4.63 -4.06
C SER A 73 -7.59 -4.82 -2.60
N LYS A 74 -8.63 -4.11 -2.15
CA LYS A 74 -8.98 -4.04 -0.73
C LYS A 74 -10.49 -3.95 -0.52
N THR A 75 -10.97 -4.50 0.62
CA THR A 75 -12.31 -4.24 1.13
C THR A 75 -12.27 -3.30 2.34
N ARG A 76 -13.18 -2.35 2.40
CA ARG A 76 -13.41 -1.50 3.57
C ARG A 76 -14.57 -1.98 4.44
N ASP A 77 -15.35 -2.94 3.95
CA ASP A 77 -16.42 -3.55 4.70
C ASP A 77 -15.84 -4.47 5.79
N ARG A 78 -16.52 -4.54 6.93
CA ARG A 78 -16.12 -5.36 8.07
C ARG A 78 -16.94 -6.64 8.20
N SER A 79 -18.04 -6.74 7.45
CA SER A 79 -18.90 -7.91 7.41
C SER A 79 -18.49 -8.90 6.31
N TYR A 80 -18.90 -10.14 6.45
CA TYR A 80 -18.71 -11.17 5.44
C TYR A 80 -19.40 -10.79 4.11
N ASP A 81 -20.70 -10.52 4.15
CA ASP A 81 -21.51 -10.25 2.96
C ASP A 81 -21.07 -8.98 2.22
N GLY A 82 -20.79 -7.90 2.96
CA GLY A 82 -20.31 -6.65 2.39
C GLY A 82 -18.95 -6.80 1.74
N SER A 83 -18.05 -7.55 2.38
CA SER A 83 -16.73 -7.83 1.81
C SER A 83 -16.81 -8.69 0.55
N MET A 84 -17.65 -9.74 0.52
CA MET A 84 -17.82 -10.57 -0.68
C MET A 84 -18.40 -9.76 -1.85
N ARG A 85 -19.42 -8.92 -1.61
CA ARG A 85 -19.94 -7.99 -2.63
C ARG A 85 -18.84 -7.06 -3.16
N SER A 86 -18.03 -6.48 -2.25
CA SER A 86 -16.92 -5.62 -2.62
C SER A 86 -15.88 -6.34 -3.49
N LEU A 87 -15.60 -7.62 -3.21
CA LEU A 87 -14.71 -8.44 -4.03
C LEU A 87 -15.27 -8.66 -5.44
N ASP A 88 -16.54 -9.06 -5.55
CA ASP A 88 -17.17 -9.31 -6.84
C ASP A 88 -17.23 -8.03 -7.70
N GLU A 89 -17.52 -6.87 -7.09
CA GLU A 89 -17.44 -5.56 -7.74
C GLU A 89 -16.01 -5.22 -8.19
N SER A 90 -15.01 -5.49 -7.35
CA SER A 90 -13.59 -5.27 -7.68
C SER A 90 -13.15 -6.15 -8.86
N LEU A 91 -13.45 -7.43 -8.85
CA LEU A 91 -13.11 -8.35 -9.93
C LEU A 91 -13.76 -7.93 -11.26
N LYS A 92 -15.02 -7.49 -11.22
CA LYS A 92 -15.72 -6.94 -12.39
C LYS A 92 -15.05 -5.66 -12.91
N ALA A 93 -14.73 -4.71 -12.04
CA ALA A 93 -14.10 -3.46 -12.42
C ALA A 93 -12.68 -3.65 -12.96
N LEU A 94 -11.92 -4.56 -12.34
CA LEU A 94 -10.56 -4.94 -12.73
C LEU A 94 -10.50 -5.87 -13.93
N GLN A 95 -11.65 -6.35 -14.44
CA GLN A 95 -11.76 -7.25 -15.59
C GLN A 95 -10.87 -8.50 -15.46
N THR A 96 -10.88 -9.11 -14.28
CA THR A 96 -10.10 -10.31 -13.95
C THR A 96 -10.94 -11.26 -13.10
N ASP A 97 -10.60 -12.53 -13.13
CA ASP A 97 -11.24 -13.59 -12.34
C ASP A 97 -10.63 -13.76 -10.95
N HIS A 98 -9.45 -13.17 -10.71
CA HIS A 98 -8.77 -13.28 -9.43
C HIS A 98 -7.88 -12.07 -9.10
N LEU A 99 -7.65 -11.88 -7.80
CA LEU A 99 -6.60 -11.01 -7.26
C LEU A 99 -5.42 -11.85 -6.76
N ASP A 100 -4.22 -11.30 -6.83
CA ASP A 100 -3.09 -11.91 -6.15
C ASP A 100 -3.11 -11.64 -4.64
N LEU A 101 -3.54 -10.43 -4.23
CA LEU A 101 -3.65 -10.04 -2.84
C LEU A 101 -4.94 -9.26 -2.58
N TRP A 102 -5.71 -9.70 -1.57
CA TRP A 102 -6.87 -8.97 -1.11
C TRP A 102 -6.73 -8.59 0.35
N GLN A 103 -6.97 -7.31 0.66
CA GLN A 103 -6.57 -6.73 1.93
C GLN A 103 -7.75 -6.10 2.69
N LEU A 104 -7.77 -6.26 4.01
CA LEU A 104 -8.62 -5.47 4.90
C LEU A 104 -8.12 -4.03 4.92
N HIS A 105 -8.96 -3.09 4.49
CA HIS A 105 -8.56 -1.71 4.23
C HIS A 105 -8.69 -0.82 5.44
N ASN A 106 -7.59 -0.14 5.80
CA ASN A 106 -7.56 0.97 6.74
C ASN A 106 -8.18 0.63 8.11
N ILE A 107 -7.60 -0.34 8.78
CA ILE A 107 -7.98 -0.73 10.13
C ILE A 107 -7.50 0.35 11.10
N ARG A 108 -8.41 0.90 11.92
CA ARG A 108 -8.18 2.11 12.72
C ARG A 108 -8.42 1.95 14.21
N THR A 109 -9.34 1.07 14.61
CA THR A 109 -9.84 0.97 15.98
C THR A 109 -9.96 -0.48 16.43
N GLN A 110 -10.12 -0.69 17.73
CA GLN A 110 -10.42 -2.01 18.27
C GLN A 110 -11.77 -2.52 17.74
N GLU A 111 -12.75 -1.64 17.57
CA GLU A 111 -14.07 -1.98 17.03
C GLU A 111 -13.97 -2.52 15.59
N ASP A 112 -13.07 -1.96 14.74
CA ASP A 112 -12.78 -2.52 13.42
C ASP A 112 -12.35 -3.99 13.55
N LEU A 113 -11.44 -4.31 14.48
CA LEU A 113 -10.97 -5.68 14.70
C LEU A 113 -12.07 -6.59 15.22
N ASP A 114 -12.86 -6.11 16.19
CA ASP A 114 -13.94 -6.89 16.78
C ASP A 114 -14.99 -7.28 15.72
N GLN A 115 -15.34 -6.38 14.81
CA GLN A 115 -16.23 -6.65 13.69
C GLN A 115 -15.60 -7.61 12.67
N ILE A 116 -14.33 -7.41 12.30
CA ILE A 116 -13.59 -8.24 11.34
C ILE A 116 -13.52 -9.69 11.82
N PHE A 117 -13.25 -9.90 13.11
CA PHE A 117 -13.10 -11.24 13.69
C PHE A 117 -14.40 -11.83 14.26
N ALA A 118 -15.52 -11.14 14.14
CA ALA A 118 -16.84 -11.67 14.49
C ALA A 118 -17.18 -12.92 13.66
N LYS A 119 -18.21 -13.66 14.07
CA LYS A 119 -18.66 -14.91 13.42
C LYS A 119 -18.97 -14.69 11.94
N ASP A 120 -19.54 -13.55 11.58
CA ASP A 120 -19.92 -13.10 10.23
C ASP A 120 -19.04 -11.92 9.76
N GLY A 121 -17.82 -11.84 10.30
CA GLY A 121 -16.87 -10.78 9.99
C GLY A 121 -16.10 -11.00 8.69
N ALA A 122 -15.44 -9.93 8.26
CA ALA A 122 -14.71 -9.89 6.98
C ALA A 122 -13.58 -10.93 6.89
N ILE A 123 -13.04 -11.43 8.01
CA ILE A 123 -12.01 -12.48 7.97
C ILE A 123 -12.55 -13.75 7.30
N LYS A 124 -13.82 -14.08 7.52
CA LYS A 124 -14.48 -15.22 6.89
C LYS A 124 -14.64 -15.05 5.37
N ALA A 125 -14.85 -13.81 4.92
CA ALA A 125 -14.85 -13.48 3.50
C ALA A 125 -13.47 -13.69 2.86
N LEU A 126 -12.38 -13.28 3.53
CA LEU A 126 -11.02 -13.51 3.05
C LEU A 126 -10.70 -14.99 2.93
N GLU A 127 -11.06 -15.79 3.94
CA GLU A 127 -10.89 -17.25 3.93
C GLU A 127 -11.66 -17.88 2.77
N LYS A 128 -12.95 -17.55 2.63
CA LYS A 128 -13.82 -18.05 1.57
C LYS A 128 -13.30 -17.69 0.18
N ALA A 129 -12.91 -16.45 -0.04
CA ALA A 129 -12.37 -15.99 -1.31
C ALA A 129 -11.07 -16.71 -1.70
N ARG A 130 -10.22 -17.04 -0.72
CA ARG A 130 -9.00 -17.82 -0.93
C ARG A 130 -9.32 -19.28 -1.27
N ASP A 131 -10.27 -19.91 -0.57
CA ASP A 131 -10.71 -21.27 -0.83
C ASP A 131 -11.34 -21.40 -2.24
N GLU A 132 -12.10 -20.39 -2.67
CA GLU A 132 -12.66 -20.28 -4.03
C GLU A 132 -11.61 -19.90 -5.10
N LYS A 133 -10.36 -19.65 -4.71
CA LYS A 133 -9.27 -19.20 -5.59
C LYS A 133 -9.51 -17.84 -6.28
N LYS A 134 -10.48 -17.07 -5.78
CA LYS A 134 -10.68 -15.68 -6.19
C LYS A 134 -9.56 -14.76 -5.71
N VAL A 135 -8.87 -15.15 -4.62
CA VAL A 135 -7.68 -14.46 -4.13
C VAL A 135 -6.59 -15.48 -3.78
N ARG A 136 -5.32 -15.12 -3.99
CA ARG A 136 -4.19 -16.00 -3.66
C ARG A 136 -3.69 -15.77 -2.24
N PHE A 137 -3.56 -14.51 -1.85
CA PHE A 137 -3.03 -14.07 -0.58
C PHE A 137 -3.97 -13.07 0.08
N VAL A 138 -3.88 -12.97 1.41
CA VAL A 138 -4.71 -12.06 2.20
C VAL A 138 -3.84 -11.14 3.05
N GLY A 139 -4.29 -9.89 3.23
CA GLY A 139 -3.50 -8.89 3.92
C GLY A 139 -4.34 -7.95 4.79
N ILE A 140 -3.62 -7.10 5.52
CA ILE A 140 -4.19 -6.07 6.38
C ILE A 140 -3.51 -4.74 6.13
N THR A 141 -4.27 -3.64 6.20
CA THR A 141 -3.70 -2.30 5.98
C THR A 141 -4.16 -1.30 7.02
N GLY A 142 -3.31 -0.32 7.30
CA GLY A 142 -3.67 0.82 8.11
C GLY A 142 -2.54 1.85 8.20
N HIS A 143 -2.91 3.05 8.64
CA HIS A 143 -1.98 4.17 8.76
C HIS A 143 -2.26 5.07 9.96
N LYS A 144 -3.23 4.72 10.82
CA LYS A 144 -3.60 5.52 11.98
C LYS A 144 -2.85 5.08 13.24
N ASP A 145 -2.98 3.82 13.60
CA ASP A 145 -2.49 3.27 14.87
C ASP A 145 -1.74 1.95 14.66
N PRO A 146 -0.42 1.90 14.95
CA PRO A 146 0.38 0.68 14.81
C PRO A 146 -0.04 -0.41 15.80
N PHE A 147 -0.55 -0.05 16.99
CA PHE A 147 -0.91 -1.02 18.02
C PHE A 147 -2.17 -1.80 17.63
N ILE A 148 -3.13 -1.15 16.97
CA ILE A 148 -4.32 -1.83 16.44
C ILE A 148 -3.93 -2.82 15.33
N LEU A 149 -3.09 -2.40 14.38
CA LEU A 149 -2.60 -3.32 13.35
C LEU A 149 -1.80 -4.48 13.92
N ARG A 150 -0.98 -4.22 14.95
CA ARG A 150 -0.23 -5.25 15.66
C ARG A 150 -1.17 -6.31 16.24
N LYS A 151 -2.21 -5.92 16.96
CA LYS A 151 -3.23 -6.84 17.44
C LYS A 151 -3.86 -7.66 16.30
N GLY A 152 -4.15 -7.04 15.16
CA GLY A 152 -4.69 -7.73 13.99
C GLY A 152 -3.77 -8.84 13.47
N ILE A 153 -2.47 -8.56 13.31
CA ILE A 153 -1.50 -9.54 12.82
C ILE A 153 -1.10 -10.59 13.88
N GLU A 154 -1.37 -10.32 15.16
CA GLU A 154 -1.21 -11.31 16.24
C GLU A 154 -2.39 -12.29 16.27
N GLN A 155 -3.62 -11.85 15.90
CA GLN A 155 -4.82 -12.67 15.90
C GLN A 155 -4.96 -13.56 14.65
N TYR A 156 -4.41 -13.15 13.50
CA TYR A 156 -4.55 -13.88 12.25
C TYR A 156 -3.26 -13.86 11.41
N PRO A 157 -2.89 -15.00 10.77
CA PRO A 157 -1.64 -15.13 10.03
C PRO A 157 -1.74 -14.53 8.61
N PHE A 158 -1.98 -13.23 8.50
CA PHE A 158 -1.96 -12.52 7.23
C PHE A 158 -0.66 -12.73 6.45
N ASP A 159 -0.74 -12.77 5.12
CA ASP A 159 0.43 -12.91 4.23
C ASP A 159 1.16 -11.58 4.06
N SER A 160 0.43 -10.45 4.10
CA SER A 160 0.99 -9.13 3.90
C SER A 160 0.45 -8.10 4.87
N ILE A 161 1.25 -7.05 5.06
CA ILE A 161 0.86 -5.82 5.74
C ILE A 161 1.27 -4.61 4.92
N LEU A 162 0.33 -3.69 4.72
CA LEU A 162 0.55 -2.41 4.08
C LEU A 162 0.43 -1.31 5.14
N MET A 163 1.53 -0.65 5.49
CA MET A 163 1.59 0.31 6.58
C MET A 163 2.23 1.63 6.16
N ALA A 164 1.88 2.71 6.86
CA ALA A 164 2.46 4.02 6.61
C ALA A 164 3.91 4.06 7.12
N LEU A 165 4.84 4.44 6.24
CA LEU A 165 6.26 4.55 6.55
C LEU A 165 6.83 5.80 5.87
N ASN A 166 7.42 6.68 6.66
CA ASN A 166 8.24 7.80 6.22
C ASN A 166 9.11 8.31 7.38
N ALA A 167 10.03 9.23 7.14
CA ALA A 167 10.95 9.71 8.17
C ALA A 167 10.26 10.42 9.34
N ALA A 168 9.06 11.00 9.14
CA ALA A 168 8.30 11.65 10.22
C ALA A 168 7.57 10.65 11.13
N ASP A 169 7.50 9.37 10.76
CA ASP A 169 6.81 8.34 11.53
C ASP A 169 7.37 8.17 12.94
N LYS A 170 8.69 8.36 13.10
CA LYS A 170 9.40 8.19 14.36
C LYS A 170 8.91 9.10 15.50
N HIS A 171 8.29 10.23 15.17
CA HIS A 171 7.96 11.26 16.16
C HIS A 171 6.63 11.06 16.87
N ARG A 172 5.76 10.14 16.38
CA ARG A 172 4.46 9.90 16.99
C ARG A 172 3.88 8.55 16.57
N SER A 173 3.50 7.71 17.56
CA SER A 173 2.86 6.41 17.31
C SER A 173 3.53 5.66 16.15
N SER A 174 4.83 5.46 16.27
CA SER A 174 5.71 4.98 15.19
C SER A 174 5.34 3.57 14.74
N PHE A 175 5.04 3.42 13.47
CA PHE A 175 4.91 2.11 12.81
C PHE A 175 6.27 1.42 12.71
N ILE A 176 7.33 2.20 12.52
CA ILE A 176 8.71 1.71 12.42
C ILE A 176 9.13 1.03 13.73
N ASP A 177 8.81 1.63 14.88
CA ASP A 177 9.25 1.09 16.18
C ASP A 177 8.31 0.03 16.75
N ASN A 178 6.99 0.17 16.52
CA ASN A 178 5.98 -0.62 17.25
C ASN A 178 5.37 -1.77 16.42
N LEU A 179 5.43 -1.71 15.09
CA LEU A 179 4.78 -2.70 14.22
C LEU A 179 5.74 -3.39 13.26
N LEU A 180 6.67 -2.63 12.65
CA LEU A 180 7.59 -3.17 11.66
C LEU A 180 8.40 -4.35 12.18
N PRO A 181 9.00 -4.34 13.41
CA PRO A 181 9.75 -5.48 13.92
C PRO A 181 8.90 -6.75 14.05
N VAL A 182 7.65 -6.62 14.48
CA VAL A 182 6.72 -7.76 14.61
C VAL A 182 6.34 -8.33 13.24
N ALA A 183 6.13 -7.47 12.25
CA ALA A 183 5.86 -7.91 10.88
C ALA A 183 7.06 -8.65 10.26
N VAL A 184 8.29 -8.20 10.56
CA VAL A 184 9.54 -8.86 10.15
C VAL A 184 9.67 -10.23 10.79
N GLU A 185 9.47 -10.34 12.10
CA GLU A 185 9.51 -11.61 12.85
C GLU A 185 8.51 -12.63 12.27
N LYS A 186 7.31 -12.16 11.92
CA LYS A 186 6.26 -12.98 11.27
C LYS A 186 6.53 -13.28 9.80
N LYS A 187 7.64 -12.80 9.22
CA LYS A 187 8.03 -12.98 7.81
C LYS A 187 6.95 -12.54 6.82
N MET A 188 6.19 -11.51 7.17
CA MET A 188 5.14 -10.96 6.32
C MET A 188 5.72 -10.25 5.09
N SER A 189 4.92 -10.14 4.03
CA SER A 189 5.18 -9.18 2.95
C SER A 189 4.92 -7.77 3.49
N ILE A 190 5.95 -6.96 3.63
CA ILE A 190 5.86 -5.62 4.20
C ILE A 190 5.88 -4.61 3.08
N ILE A 191 4.81 -3.83 2.95
CA ILE A 191 4.66 -2.84 1.89
C ILE A 191 4.55 -1.45 2.56
N GLY A 192 5.45 -0.54 2.18
CA GLY A 192 5.42 0.83 2.67
C GLY A 192 4.51 1.72 1.83
N MET A 193 3.62 2.47 2.48
CA MET A 193 2.82 3.53 1.86
C MET A 193 3.06 4.88 2.55
N LYS A 194 2.47 5.95 2.02
CA LYS A 194 2.60 7.32 2.55
C LYS A 194 4.03 7.86 2.54
N VAL A 195 4.88 7.34 1.67
CA VAL A 195 6.28 7.75 1.51
C VAL A 195 6.41 9.27 1.33
N PRO A 196 5.73 9.93 0.35
CA PRO A 196 5.73 11.39 0.24
C PRO A 196 4.68 12.07 1.11
N ALA A 197 3.87 11.35 1.92
CA ALA A 197 2.77 11.93 2.71
C ALA A 197 1.86 12.87 1.90
N ARG A 198 1.52 12.52 0.64
CA ARG A 198 0.85 13.41 -0.33
C ARG A 198 1.58 14.74 -0.55
N GLY A 199 2.90 14.71 -0.57
CA GLY A 199 3.75 15.89 -0.74
C GLY A 199 4.02 16.68 0.55
N LYS A 200 3.31 16.41 1.65
CA LYS A 200 3.46 17.16 2.91
C LYS A 200 4.79 16.92 3.64
N ILE A 201 5.55 15.90 3.24
CA ILE A 201 6.88 15.67 3.78
C ILE A 201 7.91 16.63 3.18
N PHE A 202 7.63 17.22 2.02
CA PHE A 202 8.56 18.10 1.33
C PHE A 202 8.47 19.53 1.89
N ARG A 203 9.59 20.01 2.40
CA ARG A 203 9.70 21.34 3.02
C ARG A 203 11.12 21.86 2.93
N GLU A 204 11.27 23.15 2.71
CA GLU A 204 12.58 23.84 2.83
C GLU A 204 13.12 23.68 4.25
N GLY A 205 14.41 23.36 4.37
CA GLY A 205 15.04 23.01 5.65
C GLY A 205 14.66 21.63 6.19
N GLY A 206 13.87 20.84 5.46
CA GLY A 206 13.49 19.48 5.77
C GLY A 206 13.83 18.51 4.64
N ILE A 207 13.00 17.48 4.44
CA ILE A 207 13.09 16.63 3.26
C ILE A 207 12.60 17.43 2.05
N THR A 208 13.40 17.47 0.98
CA THR A 208 13.11 18.28 -0.20
C THR A 208 12.91 17.47 -1.47
N THR A 209 13.32 16.20 -1.48
CA THR A 209 13.31 15.36 -2.69
C THR A 209 12.65 14.01 -2.47
N MET A 210 12.04 13.49 -3.54
CA MET A 210 11.50 12.13 -3.54
C MET A 210 12.60 11.07 -3.32
N LYS A 211 13.83 11.34 -3.77
CA LYS A 211 14.99 10.47 -3.51
C LYS A 211 15.25 10.30 -2.01
N GLN A 212 15.25 11.39 -1.22
CA GLN A 212 15.39 11.30 0.24
C GLN A 212 14.25 10.50 0.86
N ALA A 213 12.99 10.82 0.51
CA ALA A 213 11.81 10.14 1.05
C ALA A 213 11.78 8.65 0.72
N MET A 214 12.06 8.27 -0.54
CA MET A 214 12.09 6.87 -0.96
C MET A 214 13.28 6.12 -0.35
N SER A 215 14.49 6.72 -0.34
CA SER A 215 15.68 6.05 0.19
C SER A 215 15.53 5.75 1.68
N TYR A 216 14.89 6.62 2.45
CA TYR A 216 14.58 6.36 3.85
C TYR A 216 13.73 5.08 4.01
N VAL A 217 12.60 5.00 3.32
CA VAL A 217 11.69 3.84 3.46
C VAL A 217 12.29 2.57 2.87
N LEU A 218 12.99 2.66 1.75
CA LEU A 218 13.64 1.50 1.12
C LEU A 218 14.82 0.94 1.93
N THR A 219 15.40 1.74 2.85
CA THR A 219 16.44 1.26 3.79
C THR A 219 15.83 0.40 4.91
N LEU A 220 14.55 0.58 5.23
CA LEU A 220 13.84 -0.28 6.17
C LEU A 220 13.62 -1.68 5.57
N PRO A 221 13.37 -2.71 6.39
CA PRO A 221 13.16 -4.09 5.91
C PRO A 221 11.79 -4.26 5.23
N VAL A 222 11.54 -3.48 4.18
CA VAL A 222 10.32 -3.55 3.37
C VAL A 222 10.50 -4.42 2.14
N SER A 223 9.44 -5.05 1.69
CA SER A 223 9.42 -5.83 0.44
C SER A 223 9.27 -4.94 -0.79
N SER A 224 8.52 -3.85 -0.66
CA SER A 224 8.26 -2.86 -1.71
C SER A 224 7.66 -1.59 -1.09
N ILE A 225 7.67 -0.51 -1.84
CA ILE A 225 6.87 0.69 -1.54
C ILE A 225 5.84 0.92 -2.63
N ILE A 226 4.67 1.47 -2.26
CA ILE A 226 3.66 1.92 -3.24
C ILE A 226 3.54 3.43 -3.21
N VAL A 227 3.55 4.03 -4.41
CA VAL A 227 3.41 5.47 -4.59
C VAL A 227 2.35 5.75 -5.64
N GLY A 228 1.40 6.65 -5.34
CA GLY A 228 0.49 7.21 -6.32
C GLY A 228 1.24 8.16 -7.25
N ILE A 229 0.90 8.17 -8.52
CA ILE A 229 1.64 8.86 -9.59
C ILE A 229 0.72 9.85 -10.30
N SER A 230 1.20 11.07 -10.51
CA SER A 230 0.43 12.13 -11.17
C SER A 230 0.64 12.17 -12.69
N ASN A 231 1.80 11.73 -13.20
CA ASN A 231 2.13 11.70 -14.62
C ASN A 231 3.29 10.73 -14.92
N VAL A 232 3.51 10.45 -16.21
CA VAL A 232 4.55 9.52 -16.67
C VAL A 232 5.96 9.98 -16.27
N LYS A 233 6.24 11.27 -16.29
CA LYS A 233 7.56 11.80 -15.92
C LYS A 233 7.89 11.51 -14.44
N GLU A 234 6.92 11.71 -13.55
CA GLU A 234 7.06 11.36 -12.13
C GLU A 234 7.29 9.86 -11.93
N LEU A 235 6.55 9.02 -12.67
CA LEU A 235 6.74 7.58 -12.67
C LEU A 235 8.18 7.19 -13.04
N GLU A 236 8.68 7.71 -14.16
CA GLU A 236 10.02 7.40 -14.67
C GLU A 236 11.11 7.85 -13.69
N GLU A 237 10.94 9.02 -13.07
CA GLU A 237 11.87 9.51 -12.05
C GLU A 237 11.87 8.61 -10.82
N ASN A 238 10.71 8.22 -10.31
CA ASN A 238 10.60 7.35 -9.14
C ASN A 238 11.19 5.95 -9.41
N ILE A 239 10.97 5.41 -10.60
CA ILE A 239 11.58 4.13 -11.01
C ILE A 239 13.11 4.26 -11.11
N ARG A 240 13.62 5.38 -11.64
CA ARG A 240 15.06 5.66 -11.70
C ARG A 240 15.65 5.71 -10.30
N ILE A 241 15.03 6.44 -9.37
CA ILE A 241 15.44 6.49 -7.96
C ILE A 241 15.50 5.07 -7.35
N ALA A 242 14.47 4.25 -7.59
CA ALA A 242 14.44 2.89 -7.10
C ALA A 242 15.54 1.99 -7.70
N ARG A 243 15.86 2.14 -8.98
CA ARG A 243 16.94 1.39 -9.64
C ARG A 243 18.33 1.78 -9.13
N GLU A 244 18.52 3.06 -8.83
CA GLU A 244 19.78 3.62 -8.35
C GLU A 244 19.91 3.54 -6.80
N PHE A 245 18.89 3.02 -6.13
CA PHE A 245 18.84 2.97 -4.67
C PHE A 245 20.07 2.29 -4.06
N ARG A 246 20.58 2.90 -3.01
CA ARG A 246 21.56 2.33 -2.08
C ARG A 246 21.07 2.59 -0.66
N PRO A 247 21.17 1.62 0.25
CA PRO A 247 20.78 1.81 1.64
C PRO A 247 21.49 3.00 2.26
N LEU A 248 20.74 3.76 3.04
CA LEU A 248 21.29 4.86 3.86
C LEU A 248 22.04 4.28 5.07
N THR A 249 23.04 5.00 5.54
CA THR A 249 23.67 4.72 6.83
C THR A 249 22.74 5.12 7.99
N ASP A 250 22.97 4.58 9.18
CA ASP A 250 22.23 4.96 10.40
C ASP A 250 22.29 6.47 10.67
N ALA A 251 23.42 7.11 10.40
CA ALA A 251 23.58 8.54 10.54
C ALA A 251 22.68 9.33 9.58
N GLN A 252 22.61 8.90 8.32
CA GLN A 252 21.73 9.50 7.32
C GLN A 252 20.24 9.27 7.63
N MET A 253 19.89 8.09 8.16
CA MET A 253 18.53 7.82 8.63
C MET A 253 18.12 8.78 9.73
N LYS A 254 18.96 8.93 10.76
CA LYS A 254 18.74 9.87 11.88
C LYS A 254 18.67 11.32 11.44
N GLU A 255 19.51 11.73 10.49
CA GLU A 255 19.47 13.08 9.91
C GLU A 255 18.10 13.37 9.29
N LEU A 256 17.56 12.45 8.47
CA LEU A 256 16.25 12.62 7.84
C LEU A 256 15.11 12.61 8.88
N GLU A 257 15.22 11.83 9.95
CA GLU A 257 14.29 11.85 11.08
C GLU A 257 14.30 13.23 11.76
N GLU A 258 15.46 13.75 12.14
CA GLU A 258 15.58 15.07 12.80
C GLU A 258 15.08 16.21 11.90
N LEU A 259 15.34 16.16 10.59
CA LEU A 259 14.83 17.13 9.63
C LEU A 259 13.28 17.18 9.60
N THR A 260 12.60 16.06 9.86
CA THR A 260 11.13 16.02 9.84
C THR A 260 10.47 16.40 11.16
N LYS A 261 11.25 16.45 12.26
CA LYS A 261 10.75 16.71 13.61
C LYS A 261 9.96 18.02 13.76
N PRO A 262 10.36 19.16 13.17
CA PRO A 262 9.62 20.41 13.32
C PRO A 262 8.21 20.39 12.68
N TYR A 263 7.95 19.48 11.74
CA TYR A 263 6.70 19.43 11.00
C TYR A 263 6.11 18.01 10.87
N PHE A 264 6.48 17.12 11.78
CA PHE A 264 6.04 15.72 11.73
C PHE A 264 4.51 15.58 11.72
N ALA A 265 3.78 16.49 12.38
CA ALA A 265 2.34 16.46 12.42
C ALA A 265 1.72 16.59 11.02
N ASP A 266 2.25 17.50 10.19
CA ASP A 266 1.83 17.66 8.80
C ASP A 266 2.19 16.43 7.96
N ALA A 267 3.41 15.93 8.10
CA ALA A 267 3.90 14.77 7.35
C ALA A 267 3.26 13.43 7.81
N SER A 268 2.59 13.41 8.96
CA SER A 268 1.86 12.25 9.50
C SER A 268 0.36 12.51 9.72
N PHE A 269 -0.22 13.49 9.05
CA PHE A 269 -1.65 13.90 9.15
C PHE A 269 -2.64 12.72 9.05
N PHE A 270 -2.28 11.69 8.33
CA PHE A 270 -3.09 10.49 8.13
C PHE A 270 -3.28 9.66 9.42
N LYS A 271 -2.50 9.93 10.47
CA LYS A 271 -2.71 9.33 11.80
C LYS A 271 -3.89 9.95 12.54
N GLU A 272 -4.33 11.14 12.15
CA GLU A 272 -5.44 11.86 12.79
C GLU A 272 -6.71 11.86 11.94
N SER A 273 -6.65 12.36 10.73
CA SER A 273 -7.81 12.84 9.97
C SER A 273 -8.08 12.12 8.65
N TRP A 274 -7.53 10.91 8.45
CA TRP A 274 -7.68 10.19 7.17
C TRP A 274 -8.62 9.00 7.27
#